data_6e46fab261f9c66c5e773d5fade08993
#
_entry.id   6e46fab261f9c66c5e773d5fade08993
#
_cell.length_a   1.000
_cell.length_b   1.000
_cell.length_c   1.000
_cell.angle_alpha   90.00
_cell.angle_beta   90.00
_cell.angle_gamma   90.00
#
_symmetry.space_group_name_H-M   'P 1'
#
loop_
_entity.id
_entity.type
_entity.pdbx_description
1 polymer ?
#
loop_
_entity_poly.entity_id
_entity_poly.type
_entity_poly.pdbx_seq_one_letter_code
_entity_poly.pdbx_strand_id
1 'polypeptide(L)'
;MLSFGGKSFAWLSLTTLVLVLFTIVMFVLFIRTEKNIDQNIAIFPVSMMRSKVLMGCAIGQFCMSVNSTCLYVYIPFYMQQEMGTTATQAGAATSIISFMTTVFGAILLVAMVKAQRHSVFGLITVVGEAIALVLISIFISPTLSVMAMYVLVLFYGLTQSVESYAFTMTLQAGVSTQEIAIGTAFIQFVRQFTGVAATTMSS
;
A
#
# COMPACT_ATOMS: atom_id res chain seq x y z
N MET A 1 -6.21 -6.29 15.63
CA MET A 1 -7.26 -7.29 15.84
C MET A 1 -7.28 -8.33 14.73
N LEU A 2 -7.41 -7.91 13.48
CA LEU A 2 -7.38 -8.81 12.33
C LEU A 2 -6.09 -9.66 12.27
N SER A 3 -4.92 -9.12 12.60
CA SER A 3 -3.63 -9.82 12.56
C SER A 3 -3.40 -10.84 13.70
N PHE A 4 -4.17 -10.77 14.79
CA PHE A 4 -4.00 -11.64 15.97
C PHE A 4 -5.20 -12.60 16.16
N GLY A 5 -6.26 -12.44 15.38
CA GLY A 5 -7.43 -13.31 15.42
C GLY A 5 -7.06 -14.74 14.98
N GLY A 6 -7.49 -15.73 15.74
CA GLY A 6 -7.16 -17.14 15.47
C GLY A 6 -5.82 -17.63 16.01
N LYS A 7 -4.83 -16.74 16.21
CA LYS A 7 -3.52 -17.13 16.79
C LYS A 7 -3.41 -16.84 18.29
N SER A 8 -3.75 -15.61 18.70
CA SER A 8 -3.67 -15.17 20.10
C SER A 8 -5.01 -15.15 20.81
N PHE A 9 -6.10 -14.98 20.06
CA PHE A 9 -7.47 -14.96 20.58
C PHE A 9 -8.38 -15.79 19.68
N ALA A 10 -9.16 -16.70 20.28
CA ALA A 10 -10.19 -17.40 19.54
C ALA A 10 -11.20 -16.38 18.97
N TRP A 11 -11.63 -16.57 17.73
CA TRP A 11 -12.56 -15.65 17.04
C TRP A 11 -13.89 -15.45 17.82
N LEU A 12 -14.32 -16.45 18.59
CA LEU A 12 -15.52 -16.42 19.43
C LEU A 12 -15.22 -16.09 20.89
N SER A 13 -14.04 -15.56 21.23
CA SER A 13 -13.75 -15.15 22.61
C SER A 13 -14.49 -13.87 22.97
N LEU A 14 -14.85 -13.74 24.24
CA LEU A 14 -15.50 -12.53 24.78
C LEU A 14 -14.66 -11.28 24.46
N THR A 15 -13.35 -11.39 24.54
CA THR A 15 -12.42 -10.29 24.22
C THR A 15 -12.55 -9.84 22.75
N THR A 16 -12.65 -10.78 21.81
CA THR A 16 -12.85 -10.49 20.39
C THR A 16 -14.18 -9.81 20.14
N LEU A 17 -15.25 -10.31 20.78
CA LEU A 17 -16.59 -9.73 20.68
C LEU A 17 -16.65 -8.29 21.21
N VAL A 18 -16.06 -8.03 22.38
CA VAL A 18 -15.98 -6.69 22.97
C VAL A 18 -15.22 -5.72 22.07
N LEU A 19 -14.08 -6.14 21.50
CA LEU A 19 -13.28 -5.30 20.62
C LEU A 19 -14.00 -5.01 19.29
N VAL A 20 -14.72 -5.98 18.71
CA VAL A 20 -15.54 -5.75 17.51
C VAL A 20 -16.66 -4.77 17.82
N LEU A 21 -17.38 -4.96 18.93
CA LEU A 21 -18.45 -4.07 19.33
C LEU A 21 -17.92 -2.64 19.56
N PHE A 22 -16.79 -2.51 20.27
CA PHE A 22 -16.12 -1.22 20.48
C PHE A 22 -15.76 -0.54 19.15
N THR A 23 -15.22 -1.29 18.20
CA THR A 23 -14.86 -0.76 16.87
C THR A 23 -16.11 -0.27 16.12
N ILE A 24 -17.20 -1.04 16.16
CA ILE A 24 -18.48 -0.66 15.53
C ILE A 24 -19.05 0.61 16.18
N VAL A 25 -19.06 0.67 17.50
CA VAL A 25 -19.55 1.84 18.25
C VAL A 25 -18.74 3.08 17.90
N MET A 26 -17.40 3.00 17.91
CA MET A 26 -16.52 4.11 17.53
C MET A 26 -16.74 4.54 16.09
N PHE A 27 -16.93 3.60 15.17
CA PHE A 27 -17.20 3.90 13.76
C PHE A 27 -18.56 4.62 13.59
N VAL A 28 -19.60 4.17 14.29
CA VAL A 28 -20.93 4.82 14.27
C VAL A 28 -20.85 6.23 14.87
N LEU A 29 -20.14 6.38 15.99
CA LEU A 29 -19.93 7.70 16.61
C LEU A 29 -19.18 8.64 15.66
N PHE A 30 -18.12 8.15 15.01
CA PHE A 30 -17.37 8.91 14.00
C PHE A 30 -18.28 9.40 12.88
N ILE A 31 -19.08 8.52 12.27
CA ILE A 31 -20.00 8.90 11.19
C ILE A 31 -21.05 9.90 11.67
N ARG A 32 -21.58 9.74 12.91
CA ARG A 32 -22.56 10.68 13.46
C ARG A 32 -21.94 12.07 13.69
N THR A 33 -20.75 12.10 14.25
CA THR A 33 -20.03 13.36 14.51
C THR A 33 -19.73 14.06 13.19
N GLU A 34 -19.23 13.32 12.18
CA GLU A 34 -18.89 13.84 10.86
C GLU A 34 -20.10 14.42 10.11
N LYS A 35 -21.28 13.79 10.24
CA LYS A 35 -22.53 14.31 9.64
C LYS A 35 -23.05 15.59 10.30
N ASN A 36 -22.72 15.83 11.57
CA ASN A 36 -23.21 16.95 12.34
C ASN A 36 -22.25 18.17 12.33
N ILE A 37 -21.06 18.00 11.75
CA ILE A 37 -20.07 19.08 11.61
C ILE A 37 -20.27 19.79 10.26
N ASP A 38 -20.08 21.13 10.25
CA ASP A 38 -20.11 21.91 9.03
C ASP A 38 -19.12 21.36 8.00
N GLN A 39 -19.56 21.25 6.74
CA GLN A 39 -18.77 20.64 5.66
C GLN A 39 -17.39 21.27 5.43
N ASN A 40 -17.20 22.51 5.90
CA ASN A 40 -15.92 23.24 5.82
C ASN A 40 -14.89 22.80 6.88
N ILE A 41 -15.33 22.10 7.94
CA ILE A 41 -14.52 21.67 9.08
C ILE A 41 -14.48 20.13 9.16
N ALA A 42 -15.34 19.46 8.40
CA ALA A 42 -15.42 17.99 8.36
C ALA A 42 -14.08 17.39 7.96
N ILE A 43 -13.60 16.42 8.73
CA ILE A 43 -12.36 15.68 8.45
C ILE A 43 -12.51 14.87 7.16
N PHE A 44 -13.76 14.47 6.85
CA PHE A 44 -14.06 13.66 5.68
C PHE A 44 -15.32 14.17 4.95
N PRO A 45 -15.25 15.25 4.17
CA PRO A 45 -16.41 15.77 3.45
C PRO A 45 -16.91 14.74 2.43
N VAL A 46 -18.14 14.28 2.62
CA VAL A 46 -18.79 13.31 1.73
C VAL A 46 -18.87 13.81 0.27
N SER A 47 -18.81 15.13 0.08
CA SER A 47 -18.73 15.76 -1.24
C SER A 47 -17.47 15.36 -2.03
N MET A 48 -16.33 15.21 -1.34
CA MET A 48 -15.08 14.76 -1.96
C MET A 48 -15.12 13.32 -2.48
N MET A 49 -15.91 12.44 -1.85
CA MET A 49 -16.08 11.06 -2.34
C MET A 49 -16.71 10.98 -3.73
N ARG A 50 -17.39 12.05 -4.18
CA ARG A 50 -17.92 12.14 -5.54
C ARG A 50 -16.88 12.54 -6.58
N SER A 51 -15.71 12.99 -6.15
CA SER A 51 -14.60 13.33 -7.06
C SER A 51 -14.06 12.05 -7.71
N LYS A 52 -14.13 11.99 -9.04
CA LYS A 52 -13.58 10.87 -9.82
C LYS A 52 -12.07 10.74 -9.64
N VAL A 53 -11.37 11.86 -9.44
CA VAL A 53 -9.92 11.88 -9.23
C VAL A 53 -9.58 11.24 -7.88
N LEU A 54 -10.25 11.64 -6.79
CA LEU A 54 -10.03 11.06 -5.47
C LEU A 54 -10.31 9.56 -5.46
N MET A 55 -11.44 9.15 -6.00
CA MET A 55 -11.82 7.73 -6.05
C MET A 55 -10.87 6.91 -6.92
N GLY A 56 -10.45 7.43 -8.07
CA GLY A 56 -9.46 6.78 -8.92
C GLY A 56 -8.12 6.59 -8.21
N CYS A 57 -7.60 7.64 -7.56
CA CYS A 57 -6.36 7.56 -6.78
C CYS A 57 -6.50 6.61 -5.58
N ALA A 58 -7.64 6.60 -4.89
CA ALA A 58 -7.87 5.71 -3.75
C ALA A 58 -7.94 4.24 -4.17
N ILE A 59 -8.63 3.92 -5.25
CA ILE A 59 -8.70 2.56 -5.79
C ILE A 59 -7.31 2.10 -6.26
N GLY A 60 -6.59 2.95 -7.00
CA GLY A 60 -5.22 2.67 -7.41
C GLY A 60 -4.31 2.39 -6.21
N GLN A 61 -4.33 3.28 -5.22
CA GLN A 61 -3.54 3.11 -3.98
C GLN A 61 -3.93 1.84 -3.22
N PHE A 62 -5.21 1.49 -3.17
CA PHE A 62 -5.68 0.24 -2.57
C PHE A 62 -5.08 -0.98 -3.26
N CYS A 63 -5.22 -1.10 -4.58
CA CYS A 63 -4.70 -2.23 -5.35
C CYS A 63 -3.19 -2.39 -5.19
N MET A 64 -2.45 -1.29 -5.28
CA MET A 64 -1.00 -1.28 -5.16
C MET A 64 -0.53 -1.63 -3.74
N SER A 65 -1.23 -1.14 -2.72
CA SER A 65 -0.90 -1.47 -1.33
C SER A 65 -1.15 -2.93 -0.99
N VAL A 66 -2.20 -3.56 -1.54
CA VAL A 66 -2.41 -5.01 -1.41
C VAL A 66 -1.23 -5.77 -2.00
N ASN A 67 -0.87 -5.42 -3.24
CA ASN A 67 0.23 -6.06 -3.96
C ASN A 67 1.55 -5.94 -3.19
N SER A 68 1.92 -4.73 -2.81
CA SER A 68 3.18 -4.49 -2.09
C SER A 68 3.23 -5.23 -0.75
N THR A 69 2.15 -5.21 0.03
CA THR A 69 2.11 -5.92 1.32
C THR A 69 2.22 -7.43 1.12
N CYS A 70 1.53 -8.00 0.12
CA CYS A 70 1.66 -9.41 -0.19
C CYS A 70 3.10 -9.78 -0.54
N LEU A 71 3.77 -9.02 -1.40
CA LEU A 71 5.16 -9.33 -1.78
C LEU A 71 6.13 -9.20 -0.62
N TYR A 72 5.99 -8.18 0.24
CA TYR A 72 6.83 -8.04 1.44
C TYR A 72 6.72 -9.23 2.40
N VAL A 73 5.58 -9.92 2.42
CA VAL A 73 5.36 -11.11 3.25
C VAL A 73 5.78 -12.38 2.50
N TYR A 74 5.35 -12.54 1.25
CA TYR A 74 5.54 -13.80 0.51
C TYR A 74 6.95 -14.01 -0.01
N ILE A 75 7.68 -12.95 -0.42
CA ILE A 75 9.05 -13.11 -0.91
C ILE A 75 9.97 -13.74 0.14
N PRO A 76 10.10 -13.19 1.37
CA PRO A 76 10.95 -13.83 2.38
C PRO A 76 10.45 -15.20 2.82
N PHE A 77 9.14 -15.41 2.86
CA PHE A 77 8.56 -16.71 3.17
C PHE A 77 8.93 -17.76 2.09
N TYR A 78 8.74 -17.43 0.82
CA TYR A 78 9.09 -18.28 -0.30
C TYR A 78 10.60 -18.61 -0.31
N MET A 79 11.46 -17.62 -0.11
CA MET A 79 12.90 -17.82 -0.07
C MET A 79 13.32 -18.78 1.03
N GLN A 80 12.71 -18.71 2.21
CA GLN A 80 13.04 -19.61 3.33
C GLN A 80 12.47 -21.01 3.14
N GLN A 81 11.22 -21.15 2.70
CA GLN A 81 10.52 -22.44 2.63
C GLN A 81 10.87 -23.22 1.38
N GLU A 82 10.88 -22.58 0.21
CA GLU A 82 11.04 -23.27 -1.07
C GLU A 82 12.49 -23.28 -1.57
N MET A 83 13.21 -22.16 -1.37
CA MET A 83 14.62 -22.06 -1.80
C MET A 83 15.61 -22.49 -0.71
N GLY A 84 15.15 -22.80 0.51
CA GLY A 84 16.00 -23.21 1.64
C GLY A 84 17.01 -22.15 2.08
N THR A 85 16.76 -20.86 1.83
CA THR A 85 17.69 -19.80 2.17
C THR A 85 17.63 -19.46 3.66
N THR A 86 18.70 -18.85 4.16
CA THR A 86 18.75 -18.36 5.54
C THR A 86 17.83 -17.15 5.73
N ALA A 87 17.35 -16.93 6.97
CA ALA A 87 16.56 -15.74 7.31
C ALA A 87 17.27 -14.42 6.96
N THR A 88 18.60 -14.40 7.03
CA THR A 88 19.42 -13.23 6.65
C THR A 88 19.31 -12.95 5.13
N GLN A 89 19.39 -13.98 4.30
CA GLN A 89 19.27 -13.84 2.85
C GLN A 89 17.85 -13.41 2.45
N ALA A 90 16.82 -13.99 3.06
CA ALA A 90 15.44 -13.59 2.85
C ALA A 90 15.17 -12.14 3.30
N GLY A 91 15.71 -11.73 4.45
CA GLY A 91 15.67 -10.35 4.93
C GLY A 91 16.41 -9.36 4.03
N ALA A 92 17.50 -9.79 3.40
CA ALA A 92 18.22 -8.97 2.43
C ALA A 92 17.36 -8.64 1.21
N ALA A 93 16.50 -9.55 0.73
CA ALA A 93 15.58 -9.29 -0.38
C ALA A 93 14.61 -8.14 -0.06
N THR A 94 13.98 -8.15 1.11
CA THR A 94 13.09 -7.04 1.54
C THR A 94 13.83 -5.73 1.77
N SER A 95 15.08 -5.81 2.25
CA SER A 95 15.94 -4.63 2.42
C SER A 95 16.32 -4.02 1.06
N ILE A 96 16.57 -4.82 0.04
CA ILE A 96 16.81 -4.36 -1.34
C ILE A 96 15.59 -3.59 -1.87
N ILE A 97 14.37 -4.12 -1.70
CA ILE A 97 13.14 -3.42 -2.10
C ILE A 97 13.07 -2.05 -1.40
N SER A 98 13.21 -2.04 -0.06
CA SER A 98 13.13 -0.82 0.74
C SER A 98 14.19 0.22 0.38
N PHE A 99 15.41 -0.23 0.11
CA PHE A 99 16.50 0.63 -0.32
C PHE A 99 16.21 1.26 -1.70
N MET A 100 15.77 0.44 -2.66
CA MET A 100 15.43 0.91 -4.00
C MET A 100 14.26 1.88 -3.98
N THR A 101 13.17 1.57 -3.25
CA THR A 101 12.04 2.47 -3.11
C THR A 101 12.42 3.81 -2.49
N THR A 102 13.33 3.83 -1.52
CA THR A 102 13.75 5.07 -0.85
C THR A 102 14.67 5.90 -1.74
N VAL A 103 15.74 5.32 -2.25
CA VAL A 103 16.77 6.04 -3.01
C VAL A 103 16.23 6.50 -4.37
N PHE A 104 15.66 5.58 -5.13
CA PHE A 104 15.11 5.93 -6.46
C PHE A 104 13.81 6.71 -6.33
N GLY A 105 13.03 6.51 -5.28
CA GLY A 105 11.85 7.32 -4.97
C GLY A 105 12.20 8.80 -4.82
N ALA A 106 13.28 9.11 -4.10
CA ALA A 106 13.75 10.50 -3.96
C ALA A 106 14.21 11.09 -5.30
N ILE A 107 14.97 10.34 -6.09
CA ILE A 107 15.47 10.78 -7.42
C ILE A 107 14.31 11.01 -8.39
N LEU A 108 13.42 10.04 -8.50
CA LEU A 108 12.28 10.08 -9.43
C LEU A 108 11.24 11.11 -9.01
N LEU A 109 11.06 11.36 -7.70
CA LEU A 109 10.20 12.42 -7.19
C LEU A 109 10.68 13.79 -7.69
N VAL A 110 11.99 14.07 -7.62
CA VAL A 110 12.56 15.31 -8.16
C VAL A 110 12.34 15.41 -9.66
N ALA A 111 12.53 14.32 -10.41
CA ALA A 111 12.27 14.28 -11.84
C ALA A 111 10.81 14.52 -12.19
N MET A 112 9.88 13.89 -11.42
CA MET A 112 8.44 14.05 -11.59
C MET A 112 7.98 15.49 -11.33
N VAL A 113 8.50 16.12 -10.28
CA VAL A 113 8.17 17.52 -9.95
C VAL A 113 8.67 18.46 -11.04
N LYS A 114 9.90 18.26 -11.53
CA LYS A 114 10.46 19.07 -12.63
C LYS A 114 9.71 18.90 -13.95
N ALA A 115 9.29 17.69 -14.26
CA ALA A 115 8.57 17.38 -15.50
C ALA A 115 7.12 17.84 -15.48
N GLN A 116 6.52 18.09 -14.31
CA GLN A 116 5.09 18.43 -14.10
C GLN A 116 4.09 17.47 -14.79
N ARG A 117 4.48 16.22 -14.99
CA ARG A 117 3.68 15.18 -15.68
C ARG A 117 3.38 14.02 -14.74
N HIS A 118 2.74 14.31 -13.59
CA HIS A 118 2.50 13.34 -12.52
C HIS A 118 1.76 12.09 -12.98
N SER A 119 0.73 12.24 -13.82
CA SER A 119 -0.07 11.11 -14.35
C SER A 119 0.73 10.17 -15.23
N VAL A 120 1.69 10.70 -16.02
CA VAL A 120 2.54 9.87 -16.89
C VAL A 120 3.50 9.03 -16.06
N PHE A 121 4.12 9.62 -15.04
CA PHE A 121 4.97 8.88 -14.10
C PHE A 121 4.18 7.81 -13.35
N GLY A 122 2.96 8.13 -12.89
CA GLY A 122 2.07 7.15 -12.28
C GLY A 122 1.74 5.98 -13.20
N LEU A 123 1.45 6.25 -14.48
CA LEU A 123 1.19 5.19 -15.46
C LEU A 123 2.42 4.30 -15.69
N ILE A 124 3.60 4.92 -15.82
CA ILE A 124 4.87 4.18 -16.04
C ILE A 124 5.15 3.26 -14.84
N THR A 125 4.94 3.73 -13.60
CA THR A 125 5.18 2.92 -12.41
C THR A 125 4.18 1.77 -12.29
N VAL A 126 2.89 2.00 -12.54
CA VAL A 126 1.85 0.96 -12.52
C VAL A 126 2.14 -0.13 -13.57
N VAL A 127 2.47 0.27 -14.80
CA VAL A 127 2.82 -0.67 -15.88
C VAL A 127 4.12 -1.40 -15.55
N GLY A 128 5.13 -0.69 -15.05
CA GLY A 128 6.41 -1.27 -14.64
C GLY A 128 6.23 -2.29 -13.51
N GLU A 129 5.38 -2.01 -12.53
CA GLU A 129 5.07 -2.92 -11.44
C GLU A 129 4.33 -4.17 -11.94
N ALA A 130 3.36 -4.01 -12.84
CA ALA A 130 2.69 -5.14 -13.47
C ALA A 130 3.69 -6.03 -14.23
N ILE A 131 4.64 -5.45 -14.97
CA ILE A 131 5.71 -6.18 -15.63
C ILE A 131 6.61 -6.90 -14.61
N ALA A 132 6.99 -6.23 -13.53
CA ALA A 132 7.80 -6.84 -12.47
C ALA A 132 7.11 -8.05 -11.84
N LEU A 133 5.80 -7.96 -11.58
CA LEU A 133 5.00 -9.08 -11.06
C LEU A 133 4.94 -10.25 -12.01
N VAL A 134 4.72 -9.98 -13.30
CA VAL A 134 4.72 -11.02 -14.34
C VAL A 134 6.09 -11.69 -14.41
N LEU A 135 7.16 -10.93 -14.36
CA LEU A 135 8.53 -11.49 -14.35
C LEU A 135 8.76 -12.35 -13.10
N ILE A 136 8.41 -11.87 -11.93
CA ILE A 136 8.50 -12.66 -10.70
C ILE A 136 7.68 -13.96 -10.85
N SER A 137 6.45 -13.88 -11.34
CA SER A 137 5.56 -15.03 -11.51
C SER A 137 6.10 -16.08 -12.50
N ILE A 138 6.75 -15.67 -13.57
CA ILE A 138 7.31 -16.56 -14.58
C ILE A 138 8.63 -17.20 -14.11
N PHE A 139 9.48 -16.42 -13.47
CA PHE A 139 10.83 -16.86 -13.11
C PHE A 139 10.92 -17.47 -11.72
N ILE A 140 9.90 -17.29 -10.87
CA ILE A 140 9.91 -17.87 -9.52
C ILE A 140 9.93 -19.41 -9.63
N SER A 141 11.01 -20.00 -9.12
CA SER A 141 11.22 -21.46 -9.11
C SER A 141 12.09 -21.82 -7.91
N PRO A 142 11.90 -22.99 -7.27
CA PRO A 142 12.78 -23.47 -6.20
C PRO A 142 14.25 -23.62 -6.63
N THR A 143 14.50 -23.77 -7.92
CA THR A 143 15.84 -23.90 -8.50
C THR A 143 16.46 -22.54 -8.86
N LEU A 144 15.74 -21.45 -8.69
CA LEU A 144 16.24 -20.10 -8.98
C LEU A 144 17.41 -19.75 -8.04
N SER A 145 18.46 -19.16 -8.58
CA SER A 145 19.57 -18.69 -7.74
C SER A 145 19.13 -17.50 -6.88
N VAL A 146 19.66 -17.41 -5.66
CA VAL A 146 19.37 -16.28 -4.74
C VAL A 146 19.70 -14.93 -5.38
N MET A 147 20.78 -14.89 -6.19
CA MET A 147 21.17 -13.67 -6.90
C MET A 147 20.13 -13.24 -7.95
N ALA A 148 19.56 -14.20 -8.69
CA ALA A 148 18.50 -13.89 -9.65
C ALA A 148 17.23 -13.39 -8.94
N MET A 149 16.90 -13.94 -7.76
CA MET A 149 15.80 -13.42 -6.93
C MET A 149 16.06 -11.97 -6.50
N TYR A 150 17.29 -11.64 -6.08
CA TYR A 150 17.65 -10.26 -5.73
C TYR A 150 17.50 -9.29 -6.92
N VAL A 151 17.83 -9.71 -8.14
CA VAL A 151 17.63 -8.89 -9.35
C VAL A 151 16.14 -8.64 -9.61
N LEU A 152 15.29 -9.65 -9.46
CA LEU A 152 13.84 -9.51 -9.63
C LEU A 152 13.24 -8.54 -8.61
N VAL A 153 13.59 -8.68 -7.32
CA VAL A 153 13.08 -7.79 -6.27
C VAL A 153 13.67 -6.38 -6.37
N LEU A 154 14.88 -6.22 -6.87
CA LEU A 154 15.47 -4.92 -7.18
C LEU A 154 14.67 -4.20 -8.27
N PHE A 155 14.33 -4.90 -9.35
CA PHE A 155 13.50 -4.34 -10.42
C PHE A 155 12.11 -3.95 -9.90
N TYR A 156 11.49 -4.81 -9.08
CA TYR A 156 10.22 -4.49 -8.42
C TYR A 156 10.34 -3.23 -7.53
N GLY A 157 11.37 -3.13 -6.71
CA GLY A 157 11.61 -1.96 -5.85
C GLY A 157 11.78 -0.65 -6.64
N LEU A 158 12.41 -0.72 -7.82
CA LEU A 158 12.52 0.42 -8.73
C LEU A 158 11.15 0.91 -9.24
N THR A 159 10.30 -0.02 -9.67
CA THR A 159 8.96 0.33 -10.17
C THR A 159 8.03 0.85 -9.09
N GLN A 160 8.11 0.30 -7.88
CA GLN A 160 7.32 0.74 -6.73
C GLN A 160 7.73 2.13 -6.19
N SER A 161 8.92 2.62 -6.53
CA SER A 161 9.56 3.77 -5.88
C SER A 161 8.76 5.08 -5.94
N VAL A 162 7.99 5.32 -7.00
CA VAL A 162 7.26 6.59 -7.23
C VAL A 162 5.75 6.47 -7.06
N GLU A 163 5.25 5.25 -6.94
CA GLU A 163 3.82 4.93 -6.93
C GLU A 163 3.01 5.82 -5.99
N SER A 164 3.33 5.79 -4.69
CA SER A 164 2.59 6.56 -3.67
C SER A 164 2.67 8.06 -3.89
N TYR A 165 3.80 8.55 -4.38
CA TYR A 165 3.97 9.97 -4.69
C TYR A 165 3.17 10.38 -5.92
N ALA A 166 3.12 9.53 -6.96
CA ALA A 166 2.35 9.79 -8.17
C ALA A 166 0.85 9.91 -7.88
N PHE A 167 0.28 9.01 -7.07
CA PHE A 167 -1.13 9.11 -6.66
C PHE A 167 -1.40 10.34 -5.81
N THR A 168 -0.52 10.67 -4.86
CA THR A 168 -0.66 11.85 -4.01
C THR A 168 -0.58 13.14 -4.84
N MET A 169 0.39 13.25 -5.73
CA MET A 169 0.55 14.43 -6.59
C MET A 169 -0.58 14.56 -7.62
N THR A 170 -1.06 13.46 -8.18
CA THR A 170 -2.23 13.46 -9.09
C THR A 170 -3.47 13.93 -8.36
N LEU A 171 -3.67 13.50 -7.11
CA LEU A 171 -4.76 14.00 -6.28
C LEU A 171 -4.63 15.50 -6.05
N GLN A 172 -3.45 15.95 -5.59
CA GLN A 172 -3.21 17.36 -5.29
C GLN A 172 -3.42 18.29 -6.49
N ALA A 173 -3.11 17.79 -7.70
CA ALA A 173 -3.37 18.52 -8.94
C ALA A 173 -4.86 18.54 -9.36
N GLY A 174 -5.66 17.60 -8.86
CA GLY A 174 -7.06 17.42 -9.25
C GLY A 174 -8.10 17.90 -8.24
N VAL A 175 -7.68 18.37 -7.05
CA VAL A 175 -8.58 18.87 -6.00
C VAL A 175 -8.25 20.32 -5.63
N SER A 176 -9.21 21.02 -4.98
CA SER A 176 -9.00 22.38 -4.53
C SER A 176 -7.95 22.45 -3.40
N THR A 177 -7.27 23.60 -3.26
CA THR A 177 -6.20 23.80 -2.27
C THR A 177 -6.67 23.49 -0.83
N GLN A 178 -7.94 23.78 -0.53
CA GLN A 178 -8.54 23.51 0.78
C GLN A 178 -8.77 22.01 1.03
N GLU A 179 -8.94 21.23 -0.01
CA GLU A 179 -9.21 19.78 0.06
C GLU A 179 -7.94 18.91 -0.01
N ILE A 180 -6.78 19.49 -0.35
CA ILE A 180 -5.52 18.74 -0.50
C ILE A 180 -5.18 17.97 0.77
N ALA A 181 -5.26 18.60 1.94
CA ALA A 181 -4.90 17.97 3.22
C ALA A 181 -5.80 16.78 3.51
N ILE A 182 -7.10 16.95 3.32
CA ILE A 182 -8.11 15.91 3.58
C ILE A 182 -7.96 14.76 2.59
N GLY A 183 -7.84 15.06 1.30
CA GLY A 183 -7.66 14.03 0.27
C GLY A 183 -6.38 13.24 0.44
N THR A 184 -5.28 13.90 0.82
CA THR A 184 -4.00 13.24 1.11
C THR A 184 -4.11 12.33 2.33
N ALA A 185 -4.76 12.78 3.41
CA ALA A 185 -5.04 11.97 4.59
C ALA A 185 -5.87 10.73 4.26
N PHE A 186 -6.88 10.88 3.39
CA PHE A 186 -7.71 9.76 2.95
C PHE A 186 -6.92 8.71 2.16
N ILE A 187 -6.07 9.10 1.21
CA ILE A 187 -5.21 8.16 0.48
C ILE A 187 -4.28 7.42 1.44
N GLN A 188 -3.68 8.11 2.42
CA GLN A 188 -2.83 7.48 3.41
C GLN A 188 -3.61 6.53 4.32
N PHE A 189 -4.84 6.88 4.69
CA PHE A 189 -5.73 5.98 5.43
C PHE A 189 -6.02 4.70 4.63
N VAL A 190 -6.38 4.81 3.35
CA VAL A 190 -6.61 3.66 2.46
C VAL A 190 -5.38 2.78 2.40
N ARG A 191 -4.19 3.35 2.24
CA ARG A 191 -2.93 2.63 2.22
C ARG A 191 -2.70 1.82 3.51
N GLN A 192 -2.86 2.45 4.67
CA GLN A 192 -2.66 1.78 5.97
C GLN A 192 -3.70 0.69 6.23
N PHE A 193 -4.96 0.98 5.93
CA PHE A 193 -6.04 0.01 6.07
C PHE A 193 -5.79 -1.23 5.21
N THR A 194 -5.35 -1.04 3.98
CA THR A 194 -5.03 -2.12 3.05
C THR A 194 -3.87 -2.97 3.55
N GLY A 195 -2.82 -2.34 4.11
CA GLY A 195 -1.69 -3.06 4.70
C GLY A 195 -2.14 -4.01 5.81
N VAL A 196 -3.03 -3.55 6.70
CA VAL A 196 -3.60 -4.41 7.75
C VAL A 196 -4.45 -5.54 7.18
N ALA A 197 -5.31 -5.25 6.19
CA ALA A 197 -6.16 -6.27 5.57
C ALA A 197 -5.32 -7.34 4.84
N ALA A 198 -4.30 -6.94 4.09
CA ALA A 198 -3.43 -7.86 3.36
C ALA A 198 -2.61 -8.76 4.29
N THR A 199 -2.09 -8.24 5.40
CA THR A 199 -1.36 -9.07 6.39
C THR A 199 -2.26 -10.11 7.07
N THR A 200 -3.55 -9.82 7.24
CA THR A 200 -4.50 -10.80 7.80
C THR A 200 -4.88 -11.91 6.82
N MET A 201 -4.90 -11.61 5.53
CA MET A 201 -5.14 -12.61 4.50
C MET A 201 -3.94 -13.55 4.30
N SER A 202 -2.73 -13.11 4.68
CA SER A 202 -1.49 -13.87 4.54
C SER A 202 -1.13 -14.71 5.77
N SER A 203 -1.87 -14.60 6.86
CA SER A 203 -1.65 -15.33 8.13
C SER A 203 -2.53 -16.54 8.27
#